data_a9a68e4719e188dd2e32aabe5666d804
#
_entry.id   a9a68e4719e188dd2e32aabe5666d804
#
_cell.length_a   1.000
_cell.length_b   1.000
_cell.length_c   1.000
_cell.angle_alpha   90.00
_cell.angle_beta   90.00
_cell.angle_gamma   90.00
#
_symmetry.space_group_name_H-M   'P 1'
#
loop_
_entity.id
_entity.type
_entity.pdbx_description
1 polymer ?
#
loop_
_entity_poly.entity_id
_entity_poly.type
_entity_poly.pdbx_seq_one_letter_code
_entity_poly.pdbx_strand_id
1 'polypeptide(L)'
;KILDHLDALGLTEDTLVVFTTDHGNLFGQHGLYAKGPFLYEDLLRVPLIARCPGMIAPGTTTDSLQSLVDIAPTFLDCLGLPIPYHMTGISEKPVWDGSVDTLRSCILAEHHHEPTTIQERAYVDSRYKLVVYQEDGTGELYDLEEDPQELNNLWAQPQYADLKNDLLLKYIRADLSRESKSMPRIANA
;
A
#
# COMPACT_ATOMS: atom_id res chain seq x y z
N LYS A 1 0.78 -1.44 -28.55
CA LYS A 1 2.08 -1.14 -29.19
C LYS A 1 3.27 -1.70 -28.41
N ILE A 2 3.43 -1.44 -27.08
CA ILE A 2 4.59 -1.97 -26.32
C ILE A 2 4.51 -3.49 -26.24
N LEU A 3 3.38 -4.04 -25.82
CA LEU A 3 3.17 -5.49 -25.71
C LEU A 3 3.31 -6.19 -27.09
N ASP A 4 2.72 -5.61 -28.14
CA ASP A 4 2.82 -6.14 -29.50
C ASP A 4 4.27 -6.21 -29.98
N HIS A 5 5.12 -5.28 -29.49
CA HIS A 5 6.55 -5.25 -29.83
C HIS A 5 7.34 -6.32 -29.08
N LEU A 6 7.01 -6.56 -27.81
CA LEU A 6 7.56 -7.69 -27.04
C LEU A 6 7.21 -9.03 -27.71
N ASP A 7 5.95 -9.18 -28.14
CA ASP A 7 5.48 -10.38 -28.86
C ASP A 7 6.26 -10.57 -30.17
N ALA A 8 6.43 -9.49 -30.96
CA ALA A 8 7.16 -9.53 -32.22
C ALA A 8 8.66 -9.85 -32.07
N LEU A 9 9.26 -9.50 -30.92
CA LEU A 9 10.65 -9.81 -30.57
C LEU A 9 10.83 -11.19 -29.92
N GLY A 10 9.73 -11.90 -29.62
CA GLY A 10 9.79 -13.19 -28.93
C GLY A 10 10.20 -13.09 -27.46
N LEU A 11 10.01 -11.92 -26.84
CA LEU A 11 10.41 -11.64 -25.44
C LEU A 11 9.27 -11.79 -24.42
N THR A 12 8.07 -12.13 -24.87
CA THR A 12 6.86 -12.16 -24.06
C THR A 12 6.96 -13.08 -22.86
N GLU A 13 7.51 -14.28 -23.05
CA GLU A 13 7.63 -15.30 -21.99
C GLU A 13 8.72 -14.97 -20.94
N ASP A 14 9.70 -14.17 -21.33
CA ASP A 14 10.86 -13.82 -20.50
C ASP A 14 10.77 -12.41 -19.91
N THR A 15 9.58 -11.76 -20.00
CA THR A 15 9.42 -10.38 -19.55
C THR A 15 8.26 -10.24 -18.57
N LEU A 16 8.57 -9.85 -17.34
CA LEU A 16 7.58 -9.37 -16.39
C LEU A 16 7.23 -7.91 -16.71
N VAL A 17 6.01 -7.67 -17.11
CA VAL A 17 5.47 -6.33 -17.38
C VAL A 17 4.58 -5.91 -16.23
N VAL A 18 4.87 -4.76 -15.63
CA VAL A 18 4.05 -4.19 -14.57
C VAL A 18 3.65 -2.76 -14.93
N PHE A 19 2.35 -2.49 -14.81
CA PHE A 19 1.77 -1.17 -14.98
C PHE A 19 1.28 -0.67 -13.61
N THR A 20 1.81 0.46 -13.17
CA THR A 20 1.42 1.14 -11.94
C THR A 20 1.78 2.62 -12.03
N THR A 21 1.50 3.38 -10.98
CA THR A 21 1.94 4.79 -10.81
C THR A 21 2.35 5.01 -9.35
N ASP A 22 3.02 6.11 -9.08
CA ASP A 22 3.48 6.51 -7.74
C ASP A 22 2.34 6.97 -6.83
N HIS A 23 1.35 7.68 -7.35
CA HIS A 23 0.17 8.18 -6.64
C HIS A 23 -0.97 8.48 -7.60
N GLY A 24 -2.16 8.68 -7.06
CA GLY A 24 -3.31 9.20 -7.77
C GLY A 24 -3.34 10.73 -7.86
N ASN A 25 -4.50 11.26 -8.23
CA ASN A 25 -4.71 12.71 -8.38
C ASN A 25 -6.16 13.06 -8.06
N LEU A 26 -6.36 14.21 -7.42
CA LEU A 26 -7.68 14.78 -7.12
C LEU A 26 -8.12 15.67 -8.30
N PHE A 27 -9.33 15.49 -8.76
CA PHE A 27 -9.94 16.24 -9.85
C PHE A 27 -11.28 16.89 -9.43
N GLY A 28 -11.34 17.36 -8.20
CA GLY A 28 -12.52 17.96 -7.58
C GLY A 28 -13.06 17.15 -6.39
N GLN A 29 -12.56 15.92 -6.17
CA GLN A 29 -12.88 15.16 -4.97
C GLN A 29 -12.48 15.97 -3.73
N HIS A 30 -13.30 15.91 -2.68
CA HIS A 30 -13.12 16.71 -1.44
C HIS A 30 -13.00 18.23 -1.67
N GLY A 31 -13.41 18.74 -2.85
CA GLY A 31 -13.21 20.15 -3.23
C GLY A 31 -11.75 20.51 -3.55
N LEU A 32 -10.89 19.49 -3.72
CA LEU A 32 -9.45 19.63 -3.93
C LEU A 32 -9.06 19.36 -5.38
N TYR A 33 -7.86 19.79 -5.76
CA TYR A 33 -7.32 19.61 -7.10
C TYR A 33 -5.84 19.24 -7.07
N ALA A 34 -5.40 18.41 -8.01
CA ALA A 34 -4.06 17.86 -8.09
C ALA A 34 -3.74 16.91 -6.91
N LYS A 35 -2.59 17.06 -6.28
CA LYS A 35 -2.17 16.30 -5.09
C LYS A 35 -1.81 17.29 -3.98
N GLY A 36 -1.78 16.82 -2.77
CA GLY A 36 -1.44 17.63 -1.61
C GLY A 36 -1.04 16.70 -0.46
N PRO A 37 -0.93 17.24 0.75
CA PRO A 37 -0.66 16.46 1.94
C PRO A 37 -1.95 15.77 2.41
N PHE A 38 -2.44 14.82 1.62
CA PHE A 38 -3.66 14.07 1.89
C PHE A 38 -3.45 12.58 1.62
N LEU A 39 -4.13 11.73 2.41
CA LEU A 39 -4.05 10.28 2.30
C LEU A 39 -5.41 9.66 1.89
N TYR A 40 -6.17 10.36 1.05
CA TYR A 40 -7.42 9.83 0.46
C TYR A 40 -7.17 8.70 -0.52
N GLU A 41 -8.15 7.79 -0.67
CA GLU A 41 -8.07 6.68 -1.62
C GLU A 41 -7.79 7.14 -3.06
N ASP A 42 -8.31 8.31 -3.47
CA ASP A 42 -8.02 8.91 -4.77
C ASP A 42 -6.52 9.17 -5.03
N LEU A 43 -5.73 9.27 -3.96
CA LEU A 43 -4.27 9.44 -4.02
C LEU A 43 -3.50 8.16 -3.73
N LEU A 44 -4.00 7.32 -2.81
CA LEU A 44 -3.31 6.11 -2.34
C LEU A 44 -3.59 4.89 -3.20
N ARG A 45 -4.84 4.72 -3.67
CA ARG A 45 -5.26 3.56 -4.44
C ARG A 45 -4.88 3.70 -5.90
N VAL A 46 -3.71 3.19 -6.24
CA VAL A 46 -3.16 3.23 -7.60
C VAL A 46 -3.45 1.93 -8.36
N PRO A 47 -3.52 1.96 -9.70
CA PRO A 47 -3.62 0.74 -10.48
C PRO A 47 -2.36 -0.11 -10.32
N LEU A 48 -2.54 -1.43 -10.25
CA LEU A 48 -1.45 -2.40 -10.31
C LEU A 48 -1.88 -3.54 -11.24
N ILE A 49 -1.21 -3.66 -12.38
CA ILE A 49 -1.45 -4.71 -13.36
C ILE A 49 -0.11 -5.38 -13.65
N ALA A 50 -0.05 -6.69 -13.45
CA ALA A 50 1.15 -7.48 -13.73
C ALA A 50 0.85 -8.54 -14.81
N ARG A 51 1.81 -8.72 -15.73
CA ARG A 51 1.76 -9.76 -16.76
C ARG A 51 3.10 -10.46 -16.83
N CYS A 52 3.08 -11.76 -16.63
CA CYS A 52 4.23 -12.64 -16.86
C CYS A 52 3.69 -14.02 -17.23
N PRO A 53 3.60 -14.37 -18.53
CA PRO A 53 3.15 -15.68 -18.95
C PRO A 53 3.95 -16.80 -18.29
N GLY A 54 3.29 -17.89 -17.90
CA GLY A 54 3.94 -18.99 -17.16
C GLY A 54 4.10 -18.77 -15.64
N MET A 55 4.02 -17.52 -15.17
CA MET A 55 4.03 -17.21 -13.72
C MET A 55 2.68 -16.69 -13.24
N ILE A 56 2.06 -15.77 -13.98
CA ILE A 56 0.80 -15.12 -13.62
C ILE A 56 -0.31 -15.63 -14.53
N ALA A 57 -1.36 -16.20 -13.96
CA ALA A 57 -2.51 -16.68 -14.72
C ALA A 57 -3.24 -15.49 -15.40
N PRO A 58 -3.61 -15.62 -16.69
CA PRO A 58 -4.29 -14.53 -17.38
C PRO A 58 -5.70 -14.30 -16.85
N GLY A 59 -6.14 -13.05 -16.81
CA GLY A 59 -7.51 -12.67 -16.44
C GLY A 59 -7.84 -12.84 -14.95
N THR A 60 -6.85 -13.03 -14.09
CA THR A 60 -7.04 -13.08 -12.65
C THR A 60 -7.10 -11.68 -12.04
N THR A 61 -7.84 -11.54 -10.95
CA THR A 61 -7.90 -10.36 -10.09
C THR A 61 -7.74 -10.78 -8.64
N THR A 62 -7.23 -9.88 -7.81
CA THR A 62 -7.10 -10.09 -6.37
C THR A 62 -7.51 -8.83 -5.61
N ASP A 63 -8.13 -9.01 -4.44
CA ASP A 63 -8.44 -7.95 -3.49
C ASP A 63 -7.38 -7.87 -2.37
N SER A 64 -6.26 -8.60 -2.52
CA SER A 64 -5.14 -8.53 -1.58
C SER A 64 -4.59 -7.11 -1.47
N LEU A 65 -4.42 -6.66 -0.25
CA LEU A 65 -3.76 -5.38 0.03
C LEU A 65 -2.29 -5.48 -0.38
N GLN A 66 -1.86 -4.58 -1.26
CA GLN A 66 -0.49 -4.49 -1.74
C GLN A 66 0.02 -3.05 -1.61
N SER A 67 1.30 -2.89 -1.37
CA SER A 67 1.94 -1.58 -1.21
C SER A 67 3.03 -1.38 -2.26
N LEU A 68 3.25 -0.14 -2.70
CA LEU A 68 4.34 0.16 -3.63
C LEU A 68 5.73 -0.22 -3.09
N VAL A 69 5.89 -0.27 -1.77
CA VAL A 69 7.13 -0.73 -1.13
C VAL A 69 7.41 -2.23 -1.40
N ASP A 70 6.39 -3.00 -1.77
CA ASP A 70 6.48 -4.43 -2.06
C ASP A 70 6.96 -4.73 -3.49
N ILE A 71 6.93 -3.74 -4.38
CA ILE A 71 7.28 -3.91 -5.80
C ILE A 71 8.73 -4.38 -5.97
N ALA A 72 9.67 -3.72 -5.29
CA ALA A 72 11.08 -4.07 -5.41
C ALA A 72 11.42 -5.48 -4.89
N PRO A 73 11.02 -5.89 -3.67
CA PRO A 73 11.22 -7.27 -3.21
C PRO A 73 10.48 -8.30 -4.07
N THR A 74 9.30 -7.97 -4.62
CA THR A 74 8.57 -8.85 -5.54
C THR A 74 9.36 -9.07 -6.84
N PHE A 75 9.95 -8.03 -7.42
CA PHE A 75 10.78 -8.17 -8.62
C PHE A 75 12.00 -9.03 -8.37
N LEU A 76 12.69 -8.82 -7.25
CA LEU A 76 13.84 -9.65 -6.89
C LEU A 76 13.45 -11.13 -6.77
N ASP A 77 12.36 -11.42 -6.10
CA ASP A 77 11.85 -12.79 -5.93
C ASP A 77 11.42 -13.41 -7.27
N CYS A 78 10.72 -12.67 -8.13
CA CYS A 78 10.36 -13.14 -9.48
C CYS A 78 11.59 -13.49 -10.31
N LEU A 79 12.70 -12.78 -10.13
CA LEU A 79 13.98 -13.02 -10.80
C LEU A 79 14.85 -14.08 -10.10
N GLY A 80 14.40 -14.66 -8.99
CA GLY A 80 15.18 -15.62 -8.19
C GLY A 80 16.37 -14.99 -7.49
N LEU A 81 16.36 -13.67 -7.26
CA LEU A 81 17.41 -12.94 -6.58
C LEU A 81 17.10 -12.81 -5.08
N PRO A 82 18.14 -12.76 -4.22
CA PRO A 82 17.92 -12.60 -2.78
C PRO A 82 17.36 -11.20 -2.46
N ILE A 83 16.34 -11.17 -1.59
CA ILE A 83 15.77 -9.92 -1.07
C ILE A 83 16.68 -9.40 0.05
N PRO A 84 17.24 -8.18 -0.06
CA PRO A 84 18.05 -7.58 0.99
C PRO A 84 17.29 -7.46 2.32
N TYR A 85 17.92 -7.82 3.42
CA TYR A 85 17.30 -7.88 4.75
C TYR A 85 16.75 -6.52 5.26
N HIS A 86 17.24 -5.42 4.74
CA HIS A 86 16.83 -4.06 5.12
C HIS A 86 15.59 -3.56 4.35
N MET A 87 15.11 -4.31 3.36
CA MET A 87 13.86 -3.98 2.69
C MET A 87 12.68 -4.20 3.66
N THR A 88 11.82 -3.21 3.79
CA THR A 88 10.63 -3.26 4.64
C THR A 88 9.42 -3.84 3.91
N GLY A 89 9.46 -3.84 2.57
CA GLY A 89 8.47 -4.50 1.72
C GLY A 89 8.60 -6.03 1.79
N ILE A 90 7.53 -6.70 1.39
CA ILE A 90 7.49 -8.17 1.25
C ILE A 90 7.28 -8.54 -0.22
N SER A 91 7.69 -9.75 -0.62
CA SER A 91 7.37 -10.23 -1.96
C SER A 91 5.90 -10.61 -2.07
N GLU A 92 5.21 -10.03 -3.02
CA GLU A 92 3.83 -10.35 -3.41
C GLU A 92 3.76 -11.45 -4.49
N LYS A 93 4.89 -12.03 -4.88
CA LYS A 93 4.94 -13.12 -5.86
C LYS A 93 3.96 -14.26 -5.56
N PRO A 94 3.80 -14.73 -4.29
CA PRO A 94 2.83 -15.78 -3.98
C PRO A 94 1.36 -15.37 -4.22
N VAL A 95 1.03 -14.08 -4.14
CA VAL A 95 -0.29 -13.56 -4.52
C VAL A 95 -0.39 -13.49 -6.05
N TRP A 96 0.66 -13.06 -6.72
CA TRP A 96 0.67 -12.89 -8.18
C TRP A 96 0.62 -14.23 -8.92
N ASP A 97 1.24 -15.28 -8.40
CA ASP A 97 1.19 -16.63 -8.98
C ASP A 97 -0.03 -17.45 -8.51
N GLY A 98 -0.86 -16.90 -7.60
CA GLY A 98 -2.07 -17.52 -7.08
C GLY A 98 -1.83 -18.59 -6.03
N SER A 99 -0.62 -18.68 -5.45
CA SER A 99 -0.30 -19.67 -4.39
C SER A 99 -0.97 -19.31 -3.07
N VAL A 100 -1.23 -18.03 -2.81
CA VAL A 100 -1.95 -17.53 -1.64
C VAL A 100 -2.90 -16.38 -2.03
N ASP A 101 -3.97 -16.23 -1.28
CA ASP A 101 -4.97 -15.17 -1.53
C ASP A 101 -4.49 -13.80 -1.04
N THR A 102 -3.78 -13.75 0.08
CA THR A 102 -3.31 -12.50 0.69
C THR A 102 -2.09 -12.72 1.59
N LEU A 103 -1.24 -11.74 1.69
CA LEU A 103 -0.07 -11.71 2.58
C LEU A 103 -0.13 -10.60 3.62
N ARG A 104 -0.98 -9.60 3.42
CA ARG A 104 -1.11 -8.45 4.31
C ARG A 104 -2.51 -8.30 4.85
N SER A 105 -2.63 -8.00 6.13
CA SER A 105 -3.90 -7.59 6.75
C SER A 105 -4.10 -6.07 6.76
N CYS A 106 -3.04 -5.30 6.50
CA CYS A 106 -3.09 -3.84 6.45
C CYS A 106 -1.94 -3.25 5.65
N ILE A 107 -2.12 -2.00 5.27
CA ILE A 107 -1.10 -1.15 4.66
C ILE A 107 -0.88 0.07 5.55
N LEU A 108 0.36 0.56 5.58
CA LEU A 108 0.71 1.84 6.15
C LEU A 108 1.17 2.78 5.05
N ALA A 109 0.59 3.98 5.02
CA ALA A 109 1.05 5.08 4.17
C ALA A 109 1.47 6.25 5.07
N GLU A 110 2.44 7.01 4.60
CA GLU A 110 2.93 8.17 5.34
C GLU A 110 3.24 9.33 4.39
N HIS A 111 2.97 10.52 4.86
CA HIS A 111 3.27 11.74 4.14
C HIS A 111 3.96 12.73 5.07
N HIS A 112 5.07 13.27 4.59
CA HIS A 112 5.79 14.36 5.23
C HIS A 112 5.88 15.50 4.23
N HIS A 113 5.16 16.58 4.49
CA HIS A 113 5.11 17.72 3.59
C HIS A 113 5.93 18.89 4.14
N GLU A 114 7.02 19.19 3.48
CA GLU A 114 7.78 20.42 3.71
C GLU A 114 7.40 21.48 2.66
N PRO A 115 7.31 22.74 3.01
CA PRO A 115 7.68 23.40 4.28
C PRO A 115 6.54 23.49 5.30
N THR A 116 5.37 22.87 5.08
CA THR A 116 4.19 23.08 5.93
C THR A 116 4.26 22.32 7.26
N THR A 117 5.27 21.49 7.46
CA THR A 117 5.43 20.61 8.65
C THR A 117 4.29 19.59 8.85
N ILE A 118 3.38 19.45 7.89
CA ILE A 118 2.32 18.45 7.96
C ILE A 118 2.96 17.06 7.91
N GLN A 119 2.72 16.28 8.94
CA GLN A 119 3.10 14.88 9.02
C GLN A 119 1.85 14.06 9.35
N GLU A 120 1.57 13.12 8.50
CA GLU A 120 0.41 12.27 8.64
C GLU A 120 0.76 10.82 8.29
N ARG A 121 0.05 9.91 8.92
CA ARG A 121 0.17 8.48 8.68
C ARG A 121 -1.19 7.83 8.62
N ALA A 122 -1.37 6.96 7.62
CA ALA A 122 -2.57 6.16 7.50
C ALA A 122 -2.28 4.69 7.79
N TYR A 123 -3.22 4.07 8.49
CA TYR A 123 -3.43 2.64 8.58
C TYR A 123 -4.66 2.31 7.75
N VAL A 124 -4.53 1.35 6.84
CA VAL A 124 -5.63 0.90 5.97
C VAL A 124 -5.73 -0.61 6.07
N ASP A 125 -6.88 -1.14 6.47
CA ASP A 125 -7.19 -2.57 6.36
C ASP A 125 -8.26 -2.81 5.28
N SER A 126 -8.83 -4.01 5.23
CA SER A 126 -9.82 -4.37 4.21
C SER A 126 -11.11 -3.54 4.28
N ARG A 127 -11.38 -2.84 5.39
CA ARG A 127 -12.61 -2.08 5.59
C ARG A 127 -12.39 -0.66 6.07
N TYR A 128 -11.41 -0.45 6.97
CA TYR A 128 -11.27 0.83 7.64
C TYR A 128 -9.97 1.54 7.24
N LYS A 129 -10.05 2.85 7.17
CA LYS A 129 -8.89 3.73 7.10
C LYS A 129 -8.86 4.65 8.31
N LEU A 130 -7.72 4.68 8.99
CA LEU A 130 -7.41 5.59 10.07
C LEU A 130 -6.24 6.48 9.65
N VAL A 131 -6.40 7.80 9.74
CA VAL A 131 -5.31 8.77 9.52
C VAL A 131 -5.02 9.50 10.82
N VAL A 132 -3.74 9.58 11.18
CA VAL A 132 -3.25 10.28 12.36
C VAL A 132 -2.34 11.42 11.91
N TYR A 133 -2.64 12.62 12.39
CA TYR A 133 -1.80 13.80 12.19
C TYR A 133 -0.86 14.01 13.37
N GLN A 134 0.30 14.58 13.12
CA GLN A 134 1.25 14.93 14.19
C GLN A 134 0.68 15.96 15.16
N GLU A 135 -0.18 16.84 14.68
CA GLU A 135 -0.81 17.87 15.50
C GLU A 135 -1.93 17.30 16.39
N ASP A 136 -2.13 17.93 17.54
CA ASP A 136 -2.98 17.43 18.61
C ASP A 136 -4.46 17.24 18.22
N GLY A 137 -4.97 16.07 18.52
CA GLY A 137 -6.41 15.78 18.59
C GLY A 137 -7.13 15.60 17.25
N THR A 138 -6.43 15.80 16.14
CA THR A 138 -7.00 15.65 14.81
C THR A 138 -6.68 14.30 14.20
N GLY A 139 -7.60 13.81 13.37
CA GLY A 139 -7.44 12.56 12.64
C GLY A 139 -8.63 12.29 11.76
N GLU A 140 -8.54 11.22 11.01
CA GLU A 140 -9.63 10.77 10.16
C GLU A 140 -9.88 9.28 10.38
N LEU A 141 -11.13 8.90 10.29
CA LEU A 141 -11.57 7.51 10.35
C LEU A 141 -12.69 7.32 9.33
N TYR A 142 -12.51 6.40 8.43
CA TYR A 142 -13.47 6.07 7.39
C TYR A 142 -13.79 4.58 7.37
N ASP A 143 -15.06 4.25 7.09
CA ASP A 143 -15.50 2.90 6.73
C ASP A 143 -15.56 2.82 5.20
N LEU A 144 -14.53 2.25 4.59
CA LEU A 144 -14.37 2.21 3.12
C LEU A 144 -15.40 1.31 2.42
N GLU A 145 -16.10 0.44 3.16
CA GLU A 145 -17.21 -0.35 2.64
C GLU A 145 -18.49 0.48 2.50
N GLU A 146 -18.81 1.30 3.53
CA GLU A 146 -20.03 2.11 3.57
C GLU A 146 -19.80 3.49 2.94
N ASP A 147 -18.59 4.01 3.00
CA ASP A 147 -18.18 5.32 2.50
C ASP A 147 -16.88 5.26 1.69
N PRO A 148 -16.87 4.61 0.52
CA PRO A 148 -15.67 4.48 -0.30
C PRO A 148 -15.14 5.80 -0.86
N GLN A 149 -15.92 6.88 -0.74
CA GLN A 149 -15.51 8.23 -1.15
C GLN A 149 -14.98 9.08 0.01
N GLU A 150 -14.96 8.54 1.24
CA GLU A 150 -14.38 9.19 2.42
C GLU A 150 -14.99 10.57 2.72
N LEU A 151 -16.31 10.70 2.55
CA LEU A 151 -17.04 11.95 2.77
C LEU A 151 -17.48 12.16 4.21
N ASN A 152 -17.52 11.08 5.02
CA ASN A 152 -18.01 11.10 6.39
C ASN A 152 -16.91 10.68 7.38
N ASN A 153 -16.17 11.65 7.90
CA ASN A 153 -15.15 11.39 8.91
C ASN A 153 -15.79 10.99 10.26
N LEU A 154 -15.52 9.77 10.69
CA LEU A 154 -16.05 9.16 11.92
C LEU A 154 -15.18 9.46 13.15
N TRP A 155 -14.01 10.09 13.01
CA TRP A 155 -13.00 10.28 14.05
C TRP A 155 -13.54 10.90 15.34
N ALA A 156 -14.38 11.95 15.23
CA ALA A 156 -14.91 12.69 16.36
C ALA A 156 -16.25 12.15 16.86
N GLN A 157 -16.82 11.13 16.24
CA GLN A 157 -18.13 10.59 16.56
C GLN A 157 -18.04 9.62 17.76
N PRO A 158 -18.75 9.87 18.90
CA PRO A 158 -18.58 9.09 20.13
C PRO A 158 -18.86 7.59 19.99
N GLN A 159 -19.81 7.22 19.12
CA GLN A 159 -20.17 5.82 18.88
C GLN A 159 -19.07 4.99 18.22
N TYR A 160 -18.07 5.63 17.61
CA TYR A 160 -16.91 4.98 17.00
C TYR A 160 -15.64 5.05 17.86
N ALA A 161 -15.74 5.50 19.12
CA ALA A 161 -14.58 5.65 20.00
C ALA A 161 -13.84 4.34 20.24
N ASP A 162 -14.55 3.25 20.48
CA ASP A 162 -13.95 1.93 20.72
C ASP A 162 -13.27 1.39 19.44
N LEU A 163 -13.95 1.50 18.29
CA LEU A 163 -13.37 1.14 17.00
C LEU A 163 -12.09 1.93 16.70
N LYS A 164 -12.12 3.25 16.92
CA LYS A 164 -10.95 4.10 16.76
C LYS A 164 -9.77 3.65 17.62
N ASN A 165 -10.02 3.34 18.90
CA ASN A 165 -8.99 2.87 19.82
C ASN A 165 -8.40 1.52 19.37
N ASP A 166 -9.23 0.60 18.90
CA ASP A 166 -8.78 -0.69 18.35
C ASP A 166 -7.92 -0.50 17.10
N LEU A 167 -8.32 0.38 16.20
CA LEU A 167 -7.55 0.68 14.99
C LEU A 167 -6.23 1.40 15.31
N LEU A 168 -6.20 2.31 16.28
CA LEU A 168 -4.97 2.92 16.76
C LEU A 168 -3.99 1.88 17.31
N LEU A 169 -4.48 0.89 18.06
CA LEU A 169 -3.64 -0.19 18.57
C LEU A 169 -3.13 -1.10 17.44
N LYS A 170 -3.96 -1.39 16.43
CA LYS A 170 -3.54 -2.13 15.24
C LYS A 170 -2.48 -1.35 14.46
N TYR A 171 -2.70 -0.04 14.27
CA TYR A 171 -1.73 0.84 13.62
C TYR A 171 -0.38 0.81 14.33
N ILE A 172 -0.34 1.00 15.65
CA ILE A 172 0.90 0.96 16.44
C ILE A 172 1.64 -0.37 16.26
N ARG A 173 0.92 -1.49 16.32
CA ARG A 173 1.50 -2.82 16.11
C ARG A 173 2.06 -3.01 14.70
N ALA A 174 1.35 -2.52 13.69
CA ALA A 174 1.79 -2.57 12.31
C ALA A 174 3.04 -1.69 12.09
N ASP A 175 3.07 -0.51 12.67
CA ASP A 175 4.21 0.41 12.59
C ASP A 175 5.48 -0.18 13.25
N LEU A 176 5.34 -0.75 14.44
CA LEU A 176 6.43 -1.48 15.12
C LEU A 176 6.95 -2.66 14.30
N SER A 177 6.08 -3.33 13.55
CA SER A 177 6.48 -4.52 12.75
C SER A 177 7.32 -4.18 11.53
N ARG A 178 7.28 -2.94 11.04
CA ARG A 178 8.04 -2.49 9.88
C ARG A 178 9.35 -1.75 10.25
N GLU A 179 9.66 -1.66 11.54
CA GLU A 179 10.98 -1.17 11.93
C GLU A 179 12.07 -1.96 11.18
N SER A 180 12.99 -1.23 10.56
CA SER A 180 14.07 -1.85 9.81
C SER A 180 14.80 -2.84 10.70
N LYS A 181 14.88 -4.09 10.28
CA LYS A 181 15.67 -5.11 10.96
C LYS A 181 17.11 -4.62 10.96
N SER A 182 17.56 -4.05 12.06
CA SER A 182 18.98 -3.75 12.27
C SER A 182 19.79 -5.03 12.04
N MET A 183 21.05 -4.89 11.64
CA MET A 183 21.97 -6.03 11.54
C MET A 183 21.80 -6.95 12.76
N PRO A 184 21.74 -8.27 12.56
CA PRO A 184 21.69 -9.21 13.68
C PRO A 184 22.80 -8.86 14.67
N ARG A 185 22.48 -8.84 15.95
CA ARG A 185 23.52 -8.69 16.99
C ARG A 185 24.53 -9.82 16.83
N ILE A 186 25.77 -9.46 16.58
CA ILE A 186 26.87 -10.42 16.45
C ILE A 186 27.62 -10.63 17.79
N ALA A 187 27.21 -9.92 18.85
CA ALA A 187 27.75 -10.05 20.20
C ALA A 187 26.62 -9.95 21.24
N ASN A 188 26.76 -10.68 22.34
CA ASN A 188 25.91 -10.50 23.53
C ASN A 188 26.24 -9.17 24.18
N ALA A 189 25.20 -8.47 24.66
CA ALA A 189 25.35 -7.26 25.45
C ALA A 189 25.89 -7.60 26.84
#